data_d713a39bce58da36aa7bd7a17728ab5d
#
_entry.id   d713a39bce58da36aa7bd7a17728ab5d
#
_cell.length_a   1.000
_cell.length_b   1.000
_cell.length_c   1.000
_cell.angle_alpha   90.00
_cell.angle_beta   90.00
_cell.angle_gamma   90.00
#
_symmetry.space_group_name_H-M   'P 1'
#
loop_
_entity.id
_entity.type
_entity.pdbx_description
1 polymer ?
#
loop_
_entity_poly.entity_id
_entity_poly.type
_entity_poly.pdbx_seq_one_letter_code
_entity_poly.pdbx_strand_id
1 'polypeptide(L)'
;MLEFCPNELDTKTLHQYLLSGIGPRPIALASTIDQNGNKNLSPFSFFNIFSAKPPIAIFSPARRVRNNTTKDTLENIKKIKEVVINIVNYKLTEQTSLTSCEYPQKVDEFIKSGLTAIKSKKIRPFRVQESPIQMECKVNQIIELGKNGGAGNLVICEIILIHIKK
;
A
#
# COMPACT_ATOMS: atom_id res chain seq x y z
N MET A 1 24.47 23.95 7.72
CA MET A 1 23.40 22.93 7.82
C MET A 1 22.09 23.66 7.86
N LEU A 2 21.03 23.15 7.21
CA LEU A 2 19.67 23.69 7.34
C LEU A 2 18.95 22.95 8.45
N GLU A 3 18.21 23.66 9.29
CA GLU A 3 17.47 23.10 10.43
C GLU A 3 15.98 23.44 10.27
N PHE A 4 15.12 22.45 10.47
CA PHE A 4 13.68 22.61 10.34
C PHE A 4 12.96 21.97 11.52
N CYS A 5 12.06 22.72 12.14
CA CYS A 5 11.11 22.17 13.10
C CYS A 5 9.92 21.57 12.33
N PRO A 6 9.61 20.26 12.46
CA PRO A 6 8.51 19.64 11.71
C PRO A 6 7.15 20.30 11.92
N ASN A 7 6.91 20.89 13.09
CA ASN A 7 5.65 21.54 13.41
C ASN A 7 5.48 22.93 12.75
N GLU A 8 6.56 23.48 12.20
CA GLU A 8 6.56 24.78 11.50
C GLU A 8 6.39 24.63 9.98
N LEU A 9 6.44 23.40 9.48
CA LEU A 9 6.28 23.08 8.07
C LEU A 9 4.83 22.66 7.75
N ASP A 10 4.37 23.06 6.60
CA ASP A 10 3.14 22.45 6.06
C ASP A 10 3.33 20.97 5.76
N THR A 11 2.25 20.21 5.83
CA THR A 11 2.27 18.75 5.66
C THR A 11 2.88 18.29 4.34
N LYS A 12 2.68 19.05 3.26
CA LYS A 12 3.18 18.70 1.92
C LYS A 12 4.71 18.86 1.86
N THR A 13 5.24 19.96 2.36
CA THR A 13 6.67 20.23 2.41
C THR A 13 7.39 19.23 3.32
N LEU A 14 6.86 19.00 4.52
CA LEU A 14 7.42 17.99 5.43
C LEU A 14 7.43 16.59 4.77
N HIS A 15 6.32 16.20 4.13
CA HIS A 15 6.23 14.93 3.43
C HIS A 15 7.29 14.80 2.33
N GLN A 16 7.53 15.86 1.55
CA GLN A 16 8.58 15.86 0.52
C GLN A 16 9.98 15.68 1.13
N TYR A 17 10.30 16.37 2.22
CA TYR A 17 11.60 16.20 2.89
C TYR A 17 11.80 14.79 3.44
N LEU A 18 10.79 14.21 4.07
CA LEU A 18 10.84 12.84 4.57
C LEU A 18 11.01 11.82 3.43
N LEU A 19 10.30 12.01 2.30
CA LEU A 19 10.43 11.14 1.14
C LEU A 19 11.79 11.26 0.46
N SER A 20 12.37 12.46 0.42
CA SER A 20 13.68 12.70 -0.21
C SER A 20 14.84 12.24 0.68
N GLY A 21 14.69 12.39 1.98
CA GLY A 21 15.73 12.03 2.96
C GLY A 21 15.86 10.52 3.20
N ILE A 22 14.77 9.76 3.01
CA ILE A 22 14.73 8.31 3.23
C ILE A 22 14.57 7.58 1.91
N GLY A 23 15.65 7.10 1.35
CA GLY A 23 15.67 6.37 0.08
C GLY A 23 16.90 5.48 -0.08
N PRO A 24 16.84 4.46 -0.96
CA PRO A 24 15.66 4.00 -1.68
C PRO A 24 14.63 3.34 -0.76
N ARG A 25 13.33 3.52 -1.08
CA ARG A 25 12.23 2.85 -0.38
C ARG A 25 11.66 1.72 -1.24
N PRO A 26 11.37 0.53 -0.68
CA PRO A 26 10.59 -0.47 -1.38
C PRO A 26 9.14 0.00 -1.56
N ILE A 27 8.47 -0.50 -2.58
CA ILE A 27 7.07 -0.20 -2.87
C ILE A 27 6.22 -1.44 -2.61
N ALA A 28 5.24 -1.31 -1.70
CA ALA A 28 4.15 -2.25 -1.58
C ALA A 28 3.05 -1.87 -2.56
N LEU A 29 2.92 -2.59 -3.67
CA LEU A 29 1.74 -2.50 -4.52
C LEU A 29 0.65 -3.38 -3.90
N ALA A 30 -0.17 -2.74 -3.06
CA ALA A 30 -1.17 -3.42 -2.24
C ALA A 30 -2.46 -3.63 -3.02
N SER A 31 -2.86 -4.90 -3.15
CA SER A 31 -4.13 -5.32 -3.72
C SER A 31 -5.11 -5.69 -2.62
N THR A 32 -6.29 -5.12 -2.67
CA THR A 32 -7.41 -5.40 -1.77
C THR A 32 -8.70 -5.61 -2.55
N ILE A 33 -9.74 -6.09 -1.88
CA ILE A 33 -11.10 -6.14 -2.42
C ILE A 33 -12.06 -5.53 -1.41
N ASP A 34 -13.18 -5.00 -1.89
CA ASP A 34 -14.30 -4.63 -1.04
C ASP A 34 -15.19 -5.84 -0.70
N GLN A 35 -16.26 -5.63 0.04
CA GLN A 35 -17.20 -6.69 0.42
C GLN A 35 -17.94 -7.29 -0.79
N ASN A 36 -18.06 -6.54 -1.88
CA ASN A 36 -18.71 -6.98 -3.13
C ASN A 36 -17.73 -7.68 -4.08
N GLY A 37 -16.44 -7.73 -3.75
CA GLY A 37 -15.38 -8.31 -4.58
C GLY A 37 -14.78 -7.35 -5.60
N ASN A 38 -15.12 -6.06 -5.56
CA ASN A 38 -14.48 -5.06 -6.42
C ASN A 38 -12.99 -4.94 -6.04
N LYS A 39 -12.13 -5.00 -7.04
CA LYS A 39 -10.68 -4.94 -6.88
C LYS A 39 -10.21 -3.51 -6.67
N ASN A 40 -9.17 -3.35 -5.86
CA ASN A 40 -8.44 -2.10 -5.70
C ASN A 40 -6.94 -2.40 -5.64
N LEU A 41 -6.14 -1.57 -6.30
CA LEU A 41 -4.69 -1.70 -6.38
C LEU A 41 -4.04 -0.33 -6.18
N SER A 42 -3.18 -0.19 -5.16
CA SER A 42 -2.56 1.10 -4.83
C SER A 42 -1.14 0.93 -4.28
N PRO A 43 -0.17 1.81 -4.67
CA PRO A 43 1.20 1.74 -4.20
C PRO A 43 1.40 2.50 -2.89
N PHE A 44 2.28 1.96 -2.03
CA PHE A 44 2.70 2.56 -0.77
C PHE A 44 4.21 2.42 -0.60
N SER A 45 4.91 3.55 -0.40
CA SER A 45 6.36 3.57 -0.17
C SER A 45 6.75 3.64 1.31
N PHE A 46 5.80 3.91 2.21
CA PHE A 46 6.00 3.67 3.64
C PHE A 46 5.74 2.19 3.91
N PHE A 47 6.75 1.35 3.63
CA PHE A 47 6.63 -0.10 3.64
C PHE A 47 7.99 -0.75 3.96
N ASN A 48 7.97 -1.80 4.77
CA ASN A 48 9.10 -2.71 4.93
C ASN A 48 8.67 -4.03 5.60
N ILE A 49 9.64 -4.99 5.72
CA ILE A 49 9.53 -6.21 6.53
C ILE A 49 10.11 -5.91 7.91
N PHE A 50 9.42 -6.30 8.97
CA PHE A 50 9.78 -5.98 10.36
C PHE A 50 10.06 -7.20 11.23
N SER A 51 9.68 -8.41 10.79
CA SER A 51 9.95 -9.66 11.51
C SER A 51 9.96 -10.82 10.54
N ALA A 52 10.82 -11.81 10.83
CA ALA A 52 10.86 -13.08 10.11
C ALA A 52 10.08 -14.19 10.84
N LYS A 53 9.90 -14.09 12.16
CA LYS A 53 9.16 -15.07 12.95
C LYS A 53 8.43 -14.39 14.11
N PRO A 54 7.11 -14.15 13.99
CA PRO A 54 6.29 -14.33 12.78
C PRO A 54 6.73 -13.43 11.61
N PRO A 55 6.42 -13.79 10.36
CA PRO A 55 6.80 -13.00 9.19
C PRO A 55 5.87 -11.80 9.05
N ILE A 56 6.35 -10.62 9.44
CA ILE A 56 5.55 -9.39 9.51
C ILE A 56 6.02 -8.37 8.48
N ALA A 57 5.07 -7.93 7.66
CA ALA A 57 5.19 -6.76 6.81
C ALA A 57 4.34 -5.61 7.38
N ILE A 58 4.83 -4.37 7.28
CA ILE A 58 4.06 -3.18 7.65
C ILE A 58 4.09 -2.20 6.48
N PHE A 59 2.92 -1.66 6.13
CA PHE A 59 2.82 -0.50 5.24
C PHE A 59 1.84 0.52 5.81
N SER A 60 1.95 1.78 5.35
CA SER A 60 1.20 2.87 5.97
C SER A 60 0.44 3.70 4.93
N PRO A 61 -0.84 3.41 4.69
CA PRO A 61 -1.73 4.32 3.96
C PRO A 61 -1.95 5.61 4.74
N ALA A 62 -1.50 6.75 4.20
CA ALA A 62 -1.77 8.04 4.79
C ALA A 62 -3.19 8.54 4.46
N ARG A 63 -3.77 9.33 5.37
CA ARG A 63 -4.98 10.11 5.11
C ARG A 63 -4.72 11.17 4.05
N ARG A 64 -5.67 11.40 3.15
CA ARG A 64 -5.54 12.44 2.11
C ARG A 64 -5.47 13.82 2.75
N VAL A 65 -4.45 14.60 2.40
CA VAL A 65 -4.26 15.97 2.95
C VAL A 65 -5.42 16.88 2.55
N ARG A 66 -5.91 16.75 1.30
CA ARG A 66 -6.91 17.63 0.72
C ARG A 66 -8.27 17.66 1.46
N ASN A 67 -8.74 16.50 1.89
CA ASN A 67 -10.09 16.34 2.43
C ASN A 67 -10.15 15.46 3.68
N ASN A 68 -9.01 15.08 4.23
CA ASN A 68 -8.88 14.24 5.42
C ASN A 68 -9.60 12.87 5.31
N THR A 69 -9.77 12.35 4.10
CA THR A 69 -10.38 11.03 3.88
C THR A 69 -9.32 9.93 3.86
N THR A 70 -9.75 8.72 4.11
CA THR A 70 -8.93 7.52 3.99
C THR A 70 -8.91 7.00 2.54
N LYS A 71 -7.91 6.19 2.20
CA LYS A 71 -7.86 5.50 0.90
C LYS A 71 -8.74 4.25 0.92
N ASP A 72 -9.27 3.85 -0.24
CA ASP A 72 -10.11 2.66 -0.40
C ASP A 72 -9.40 1.39 0.09
N THR A 73 -8.09 1.30 -0.13
CA THR A 73 -7.24 0.23 0.42
C THR A 73 -7.43 0.07 1.93
N LEU A 74 -7.41 1.17 2.70
CA LEU A 74 -7.56 1.11 4.16
C LEU A 74 -8.99 0.70 4.55
N GLU A 75 -10.01 1.22 3.86
CA GLU A 75 -11.41 0.86 4.14
C GLU A 75 -11.68 -0.62 3.83
N ASN A 76 -11.12 -1.15 2.74
CA ASN A 76 -11.20 -2.56 2.39
C ASN A 76 -10.54 -3.43 3.47
N ILE A 77 -9.33 -3.06 3.89
CA ILE A 77 -8.57 -3.80 4.91
C ILE A 77 -9.29 -3.79 6.27
N LYS A 78 -9.90 -2.67 6.66
CA LYS A 78 -10.70 -2.61 7.91
C LYS A 78 -11.82 -3.65 7.92
N LYS A 79 -12.44 -3.92 6.78
CA LYS A 79 -13.58 -4.85 6.64
C LYS A 79 -13.15 -6.29 6.38
N ILE A 80 -12.18 -6.50 5.48
CA ILE A 80 -11.82 -7.82 4.95
C ILE A 80 -10.64 -8.46 5.69
N LYS A 81 -9.74 -7.65 6.27
CA LYS A 81 -8.53 -8.09 6.99
C LYS A 81 -7.57 -8.93 6.16
N GLU A 82 -7.58 -8.73 4.85
CA GLU A 82 -6.72 -9.44 3.89
C GLU A 82 -6.13 -8.45 2.89
N VAL A 83 -4.87 -8.68 2.49
CA VAL A 83 -4.17 -7.88 1.48
C VAL A 83 -3.12 -8.73 0.78
N VAL A 84 -2.92 -8.51 -0.53
CA VAL A 84 -1.73 -8.99 -1.22
C VAL A 84 -0.76 -7.84 -1.36
N ILE A 85 0.48 -8.04 -0.93
CA ILE A 85 1.59 -7.12 -1.19
C ILE A 85 2.38 -7.66 -2.37
N ASN A 86 2.36 -6.92 -3.47
CA ASN A 86 3.13 -7.24 -4.68
C ASN A 86 4.36 -6.34 -4.73
N ILE A 87 5.54 -6.92 -4.89
CA ILE A 87 6.80 -6.16 -4.96
C ILE A 87 6.93 -5.55 -6.35
N VAL A 88 7.28 -4.27 -6.39
CA VAL A 88 7.49 -3.51 -7.62
C VAL A 88 8.97 -3.58 -8.00
N ASN A 89 9.25 -3.95 -9.25
CA ASN A 89 10.56 -3.82 -9.87
C ASN A 89 10.53 -2.70 -10.92
N TYR A 90 11.68 -2.39 -11.51
CA TYR A 90 11.80 -1.31 -12.51
C TYR A 90 10.81 -1.45 -13.67
N LYS A 91 10.57 -2.68 -14.16
CA LYS A 91 9.66 -2.94 -15.29
C LYS A 91 8.19 -2.60 -14.98
N LEU A 92 7.82 -2.52 -13.71
CA LEU A 92 6.45 -2.21 -13.26
C LEU A 92 6.26 -0.75 -12.88
N THR A 93 7.27 0.12 -13.03
CA THR A 93 7.23 1.49 -12.52
C THR A 93 6.10 2.31 -13.13
N GLU A 94 5.94 2.26 -14.46
CA GLU A 94 4.90 3.01 -15.17
C GLU A 94 3.49 2.55 -14.78
N GLN A 95 3.24 1.23 -14.81
CA GLN A 95 1.96 0.65 -14.41
C GLN A 95 1.64 0.97 -12.95
N THR A 96 2.64 0.87 -12.07
CA THR A 96 2.48 1.22 -10.65
C THR A 96 2.15 2.70 -10.48
N SER A 97 2.76 3.59 -11.26
CA SER A 97 2.43 5.02 -11.26
C SER A 97 0.97 5.26 -11.64
N LEU A 98 0.44 4.57 -12.65
CA LEU A 98 -0.97 4.65 -13.03
C LEU A 98 -1.91 4.23 -11.90
N THR A 99 -1.54 3.22 -11.08
CA THR A 99 -2.37 2.82 -9.92
C THR A 99 -2.34 3.83 -8.77
N SER A 100 -1.48 4.86 -8.82
CA SER A 100 -1.44 5.95 -7.83
C SER A 100 -2.40 7.10 -8.13
N CYS A 101 -2.96 7.15 -9.34
CA CYS A 101 -3.91 8.18 -9.74
C CYS A 101 -5.19 8.12 -8.90
N GLU A 102 -5.81 9.29 -8.69
CA GLU A 102 -7.11 9.35 -8.01
C GLU A 102 -8.22 9.01 -9.02
N TYR A 103 -8.64 7.77 -9.02
CA TYR A 103 -9.81 7.35 -9.80
C TYR A 103 -11.09 7.47 -8.97
N PRO A 104 -12.27 7.62 -9.64
CA PRO A 104 -13.55 7.47 -8.97
C PRO A 104 -13.69 6.09 -8.32
N GLN A 105 -14.44 6.03 -7.22
CA GLN A 105 -14.77 4.78 -6.55
C GLN A 105 -15.34 3.76 -7.56
N LYS A 106 -14.96 2.49 -7.46
CA LYS A 106 -15.31 1.36 -8.36
C LYS A 106 -14.53 1.29 -9.68
N VAL A 107 -13.58 2.17 -9.93
CA VAL A 107 -12.65 1.98 -11.04
C VAL A 107 -11.66 0.89 -10.66
N ASP A 108 -11.48 -0.09 -11.53
CA ASP A 108 -10.51 -1.19 -11.35
C ASP A 108 -9.13 -0.73 -11.84
N GLU A 109 -8.21 -0.48 -10.90
CA GLU A 109 -6.85 -0.03 -11.22
C GLU A 109 -6.04 -1.11 -11.94
N PHE A 110 -6.36 -2.38 -11.82
CA PHE A 110 -5.74 -3.43 -12.65
C PHE A 110 -6.01 -3.17 -14.14
N ILE A 111 -7.26 -2.85 -14.48
CA ILE A 111 -7.60 -2.52 -15.87
C ILE A 111 -6.92 -1.23 -16.32
N LYS A 112 -6.92 -0.19 -15.47
CA LYS A 112 -6.33 1.12 -15.82
C LYS A 112 -4.82 1.07 -16.01
N SER A 113 -4.13 0.23 -15.26
CA SER A 113 -2.68 0.05 -15.35
C SER A 113 -2.25 -1.00 -16.37
N GLY A 114 -3.17 -1.80 -16.89
CA GLY A 114 -2.87 -2.95 -17.76
C GLY A 114 -2.21 -4.11 -17.03
N LEU A 115 -2.30 -4.16 -15.69
CA LEU A 115 -1.78 -5.26 -14.88
C LEU A 115 -2.79 -6.41 -14.80
N THR A 116 -2.28 -7.64 -14.79
CA THR A 116 -3.10 -8.86 -14.79
C THR A 116 -3.42 -9.32 -13.37
N ALA A 117 -4.70 -9.31 -13.03
CA ALA A 117 -5.18 -9.85 -11.76
C ALA A 117 -5.28 -11.37 -11.80
N ILE A 118 -4.55 -12.06 -10.91
CA ILE A 118 -4.63 -13.53 -10.75
C ILE A 118 -5.10 -13.90 -9.35
N LYS A 119 -5.86 -14.99 -9.23
CA LYS A 119 -6.42 -15.43 -7.95
C LYS A 119 -5.34 -15.79 -6.94
N SER A 120 -5.51 -15.38 -5.71
CA SER A 120 -4.74 -15.84 -4.56
C SER A 120 -5.09 -17.29 -4.20
N LYS A 121 -4.24 -17.93 -3.35
CA LYS A 121 -4.46 -19.32 -2.91
C LYS A 121 -5.07 -19.41 -1.51
N LYS A 122 -4.79 -18.44 -0.64
CA LYS A 122 -5.18 -18.48 0.78
C LYS A 122 -6.12 -17.35 1.20
N ILE A 123 -6.20 -16.27 0.39
CA ILE A 123 -7.02 -15.08 0.67
C ILE A 123 -7.81 -14.66 -0.57
N ARG A 124 -8.75 -13.73 -0.39
CA ARG A 124 -9.63 -13.27 -1.47
C ARG A 124 -9.01 -12.24 -2.42
N PRO A 125 -8.22 -11.23 -1.97
CA PRO A 125 -7.62 -10.25 -2.85
C PRO A 125 -6.74 -10.89 -3.92
N PHE A 126 -6.69 -10.25 -5.10
CA PHE A 126 -5.95 -10.77 -6.26
C PHE A 126 -4.46 -10.42 -6.18
N ARG A 127 -3.62 -11.26 -6.77
CA ARG A 127 -2.20 -11.01 -6.98
C ARG A 127 -1.97 -10.32 -8.31
N VAL A 128 -0.87 -9.58 -8.46
CA VAL A 128 -0.40 -9.01 -9.73
C VAL A 128 0.52 -10.03 -10.41
N GLN A 129 0.11 -10.55 -11.58
CA GLN A 129 0.85 -11.60 -12.30
C GLN A 129 2.29 -11.17 -12.65
N GLU A 130 2.49 -9.92 -12.99
CA GLU A 130 3.76 -9.34 -13.44
C GLU A 130 4.77 -9.14 -12.29
N SER A 131 4.29 -9.04 -11.06
CA SER A 131 5.15 -8.84 -9.87
C SER A 131 6.07 -10.04 -9.64
N PRO A 132 7.38 -9.81 -9.38
CA PRO A 132 8.35 -10.88 -9.14
C PRO A 132 8.13 -11.61 -7.81
N ILE A 133 7.60 -10.92 -6.80
CA ILE A 133 7.28 -11.49 -5.48
C ILE A 133 5.91 -11.00 -5.05
N GLN A 134 5.04 -11.93 -4.65
CA GLN A 134 3.69 -11.63 -4.18
C GLN A 134 3.49 -12.28 -2.82
N MET A 135 3.06 -11.52 -1.84
CA MET A 135 2.85 -11.98 -0.47
C MET A 135 1.36 -11.89 -0.11
N GLU A 136 0.75 -13.04 0.14
CA GLU A 136 -0.61 -13.12 0.68
C GLU A 136 -0.56 -12.90 2.18
N CYS A 137 -1.28 -11.90 2.67
CA CYS A 137 -1.18 -11.45 4.05
C CYS A 137 -2.53 -11.37 4.74
N LYS A 138 -2.56 -11.72 6.03
CA LYS A 138 -3.65 -11.40 6.95
C LYS A 138 -3.27 -10.18 7.79
N VAL A 139 -4.24 -9.29 7.99
CA VAL A 139 -4.02 -8.08 8.77
C VAL A 139 -4.28 -8.36 10.25
N ASN A 140 -3.22 -8.28 11.05
CA ASN A 140 -3.28 -8.52 12.49
C ASN A 140 -3.78 -7.28 13.23
N GLN A 141 -3.27 -6.09 12.84
CA GLN A 141 -3.59 -4.84 13.53
C GLN A 141 -3.50 -3.64 12.59
N ILE A 142 -4.30 -2.61 12.89
CA ILE A 142 -4.19 -1.28 12.27
C ILE A 142 -4.02 -0.28 13.41
N ILE A 143 -2.95 0.53 13.35
CA ILE A 143 -2.66 1.58 14.33
C ILE A 143 -2.75 2.93 13.63
N GLU A 144 -3.71 3.75 14.03
CA GLU A 144 -3.85 5.11 13.53
C GLU A 144 -2.83 6.02 14.25
N LEU A 145 -1.92 6.66 13.50
CA LEU A 145 -0.88 7.55 14.05
C LEU A 145 -1.38 8.97 14.27
N GLY A 146 -2.55 9.30 13.74
CA GLY A 146 -3.19 10.60 13.88
C GLY A 146 -4.51 10.66 13.12
N LYS A 147 -5.24 11.79 13.32
CA LYS A 147 -6.59 11.97 12.75
C LYS A 147 -6.64 12.98 11.61
N ASN A 148 -5.56 13.72 11.36
CA ASN A 148 -5.51 14.78 10.37
C ASN A 148 -4.95 14.29 9.02
N GLY A 149 -5.16 15.07 7.96
CA GLY A 149 -4.60 14.83 6.64
C GLY A 149 -3.07 14.67 6.69
N GLY A 150 -2.54 13.65 6.02
CA GLY A 150 -1.12 13.26 6.09
C GLY A 150 -0.79 12.24 7.17
N ALA A 151 -1.66 12.03 8.17
CA ALA A 151 -1.44 11.02 9.20
C ALA A 151 -1.43 9.61 8.61
N GLY A 152 -0.43 8.81 8.98
CA GLY A 152 -0.30 7.43 8.57
C GLY A 152 -1.20 6.48 9.36
N ASN A 153 -1.44 5.31 8.78
CA ASN A 153 -2.13 4.21 9.46
C ASN A 153 -1.26 2.97 9.30
N LEU A 154 -0.59 2.51 10.36
CA LEU A 154 0.24 1.32 10.29
C LEU A 154 -0.65 0.09 10.11
N VAL A 155 -0.54 -0.56 8.97
CA VAL A 155 -1.20 -1.84 8.69
C VAL A 155 -0.18 -2.95 8.92
N ILE A 156 -0.33 -3.66 10.03
CA ILE A 156 0.55 -4.75 10.45
C ILE A 156 -0.02 -6.06 9.90
N CYS A 157 0.73 -6.69 8.98
CA CYS A 157 0.30 -7.86 8.23
C CYS A 157 1.20 -9.06 8.53
N GLU A 158 0.62 -10.21 8.79
CA GLU A 158 1.33 -11.49 8.80
C GLU A 158 1.29 -12.10 7.39
N ILE A 159 2.47 -12.43 6.87
CA ILE A 159 2.63 -13.08 5.57
C ILE A 159 2.31 -14.56 5.74
N ILE A 160 1.27 -15.06 5.07
CA ILE A 160 0.82 -16.46 5.18
C ILE A 160 1.16 -17.32 3.95
N LEU A 161 1.55 -16.67 2.85
CA LEU A 161 2.04 -17.36 1.64
C LEU A 161 2.87 -16.40 0.79
N ILE A 162 4.00 -16.88 0.29
CA ILE A 162 4.87 -16.13 -0.61
C ILE A 162 4.93 -16.85 -1.96
N HIS A 163 4.75 -16.10 -3.03
CA HIS A 163 4.96 -16.53 -4.40
C HIS A 163 6.20 -15.81 -4.95
N ILE A 164 7.14 -16.55 -5.50
CA ILE A 164 8.37 -16.02 -6.12
C ILE A 164 8.40 -16.50 -7.57
N LYS A 165 8.56 -15.57 -8.50
CA LYS A 165 8.69 -15.87 -9.93
C LYS A 165 10.08 -16.46 -10.18
N LYS A 166 10.13 -17.60 -10.87
CA LYS A 166 11.39 -18.21 -11.33
C LYS A 166 11.95 -17.47 -12.54
#